data_25c2fb13c877b9fbd679905a945c97a3
#
_entry.id   25c2fb13c877b9fbd679905a945c97a3
#
_cell.length_a   1.000
_cell.length_b   1.000
_cell.length_c   1.000
_cell.angle_alpha   90.00
_cell.angle_beta   90.00
_cell.angle_gamma   90.00
#
_symmetry.space_group_name_H-M   'P 1'
#
loop_
_entity.id
_entity.type
_entity.pdbx_description
1 polymer ?
#
loop_
_entity_poly.entity_id
_entity_poly.type
_entity_poly.pdbx_seq_one_letter_code
_entity_poly.pdbx_strand_id
1 'polypeptide(L)'
;MIIIKTTSNSHKAMKDITNTLLNNRYAACVNIIPRMRSKYVLDGRIVESREVMLLIKTSEAFEDKVYKTIKELHNYKTPEISSIEIKKVDKDYAEWLESALK
;
A
#
# COMPACT_ATOMS: atom_id res chain seq x y z
N MET A 1 1.85 12.05 -8.42
CA MET A 1 1.25 10.84 -7.81
C MET A 1 2.29 9.75 -7.63
N ILE A 2 2.25 9.09 -6.49
CA ILE A 2 3.02 7.88 -6.26
C ILE A 2 2.06 6.73 -5.92
N ILE A 3 2.52 5.51 -6.13
CA ILE A 3 1.82 4.32 -5.67
C ILE A 3 2.73 3.64 -4.65
N ILE A 4 2.20 3.39 -3.46
CA ILE A 4 2.92 2.67 -2.41
C ILE A 4 2.36 1.26 -2.34
N LYS A 5 3.26 0.29 -2.38
CA LYS A 5 2.91 -1.13 -2.43
C LYS A 5 3.28 -1.79 -1.12
N THR A 6 2.37 -2.62 -0.61
CA THR A 6 2.65 -3.51 0.52
C THR A 6 1.84 -4.79 0.35
N THR A 7 2.32 -5.88 0.93
CA THR A 7 1.67 -7.19 0.88
C THR A 7 1.62 -7.81 2.26
N SER A 8 0.62 -8.63 2.52
CA SER A 8 0.49 -9.35 3.79
C SER A 8 -0.39 -10.58 3.64
N ASN A 9 -0.14 -11.57 4.48
CA ASN A 9 -1.01 -12.74 4.59
C ASN A 9 -2.19 -12.51 5.54
N SER A 10 -2.30 -11.32 6.13
CA SER A 10 -3.38 -10.98 7.07
C SER A 10 -4.41 -10.07 6.41
N HIS A 11 -5.61 -10.58 6.19
CA HIS A 11 -6.72 -9.75 5.69
C HIS A 11 -7.05 -8.63 6.67
N LYS A 12 -6.98 -8.91 7.97
CA LYS A 12 -7.25 -7.91 9.00
C LYS A 12 -6.25 -6.77 8.95
N ALA A 13 -4.96 -7.06 8.86
CA ALA A 13 -3.93 -6.02 8.77
C ALA A 13 -4.14 -5.15 7.53
N MET A 14 -4.43 -5.78 6.39
CA MET A 14 -4.64 -5.04 5.14
C MET A 14 -5.89 -4.16 5.20
N LYS A 15 -6.96 -4.64 5.83
CA LYS A 15 -8.17 -3.85 6.06
C LYS A 15 -7.92 -2.67 6.98
N ASP A 16 -7.20 -2.90 8.08
CA ASP A 16 -6.90 -1.84 9.05
C ASP A 16 -6.04 -0.75 8.43
N ILE A 17 -5.02 -1.14 7.66
CA ILE A 17 -4.17 -0.18 6.94
C ILE A 17 -5.01 0.64 5.96
N THR A 18 -5.80 -0.04 5.13
CA THR A 18 -6.65 0.61 4.12
C THR A 18 -7.59 1.63 4.75
N ASN A 19 -8.32 1.21 5.78
CA ASN A 19 -9.32 2.08 6.42
C ASN A 19 -8.66 3.27 7.12
N THR A 20 -7.52 3.04 7.79
CA THR A 20 -6.80 4.12 8.47
C THR A 20 -6.29 5.16 7.48
N LEU A 21 -5.70 4.71 6.37
CA LEU A 21 -5.19 5.62 5.35
C LEU A 21 -6.29 6.45 4.71
N LEU A 22 -7.41 5.83 4.37
CA LEU A 22 -8.52 6.53 3.72
C LEU A 22 -9.26 7.45 4.69
N ASN A 23 -9.49 7.00 5.93
CA ASN A 23 -10.17 7.81 6.93
C ASN A 23 -9.37 9.07 7.30
N ASN A 24 -8.05 8.96 7.33
CA ASN A 24 -7.18 10.12 7.60
C ASN A 24 -6.88 10.92 6.34
N ARG A 25 -7.32 10.45 5.19
CA ARG A 25 -7.08 11.10 3.89
C ARG A 25 -5.59 11.24 3.58
N TYR A 26 -4.80 10.23 4.00
CA TYR A 26 -3.40 10.11 3.62
C TYR A 26 -3.24 9.39 2.28
N ALA A 27 -4.29 8.71 1.84
CA ALA A 27 -4.38 8.10 0.52
C ALA A 27 -5.72 8.46 -0.10
N ALA A 28 -5.75 8.58 -1.41
CA ALA A 28 -6.97 8.87 -2.15
C ALA A 28 -7.70 7.60 -2.57
N CYS A 29 -6.95 6.53 -2.83
CA CYS A 29 -7.48 5.28 -3.30
C CYS A 29 -6.54 4.15 -2.87
N VAL A 30 -7.12 3.01 -2.53
CA VAL A 30 -6.36 1.79 -2.26
C VAL A 30 -6.97 0.68 -3.10
N ASN A 31 -6.18 0.12 -4.01
CA ASN A 31 -6.59 -1.08 -4.72
C ASN A 31 -6.17 -2.30 -3.90
N ILE A 32 -7.11 -3.19 -3.67
CA ILE A 32 -6.91 -4.40 -2.88
C ILE A 32 -6.95 -5.59 -3.82
N ILE A 33 -5.83 -6.30 -3.92
CA ILE A 33 -5.70 -7.46 -4.80
C ILE A 33 -5.57 -8.71 -3.92
N PRO A 34 -6.66 -9.48 -3.77
CA PRO A 34 -6.66 -10.65 -2.89
C PRO A 34 -6.12 -11.90 -3.58
N ARG A 35 -5.86 -12.93 -2.80
CA ARG A 35 -5.52 -14.28 -3.27
C ARG A 35 -4.30 -14.32 -4.19
N MET A 36 -3.32 -13.47 -3.91
CA MET A 36 -2.07 -13.46 -4.64
C MET A 36 -1.17 -14.58 -4.11
N ARG A 37 -0.45 -15.24 -4.99
CA ARG A 37 0.59 -16.21 -4.60
C ARG A 37 1.92 -15.49 -4.64
N SER A 38 2.62 -15.51 -3.51
CA SER A 38 3.95 -14.94 -3.41
C SER A 38 4.96 -16.06 -3.17
N LYS A 39 6.00 -16.11 -3.98
CA LYS A 39 7.12 -17.04 -3.80
C LYS A 39 8.36 -16.23 -3.52
N TYR A 40 9.09 -16.57 -2.48
CA TYR A 40 10.25 -15.78 -2.06
C TYR A 40 11.27 -16.68 -1.36
N VAL A 41 12.46 -16.14 -1.20
CA VAL A 41 13.54 -16.82 -0.50
C VAL A 41 13.53 -16.40 0.96
N LEU A 42 13.43 -17.37 1.85
CA LEU A 42 13.49 -17.15 3.29
C LEU A 42 14.45 -18.18 3.89
N ASP A 43 15.51 -17.71 4.56
CA ASP A 43 16.54 -18.57 5.17
C ASP A 43 17.11 -19.58 4.18
N GLY A 44 17.38 -19.15 2.95
CA GLY A 44 17.95 -19.98 1.90
C GLY A 44 16.98 -20.95 1.24
N ARG A 45 15.71 -20.88 1.57
CA ARG A 45 14.66 -21.76 1.01
C ARG A 45 13.66 -20.96 0.21
N ILE A 46 13.09 -21.59 -0.81
CA ILE A 46 11.96 -21.02 -1.55
C ILE A 46 10.69 -21.39 -0.80
N VAL A 47 9.95 -20.39 -0.38
CA VAL A 47 8.66 -20.57 0.30
C VAL A 47 7.55 -19.90 -0.49
N GLU A 48 6.33 -20.32 -0.29
CA GLU A 48 5.16 -19.73 -0.91
C GLU A 48 4.15 -19.39 0.16
N SER A 49 3.51 -18.23 -0.01
CA SER A 49 2.38 -17.86 0.83
C SER A 49 1.29 -17.18 -0.01
N ARG A 50 0.08 -17.20 0.53
CA ARG A 50 -1.02 -16.46 -0.06
C ARG A 50 -1.08 -15.09 0.60
N GLU A 51 -1.12 -14.07 -0.23
CA GLU A 51 -1.07 -12.70 0.26
C GLU A 51 -2.11 -11.82 -0.41
N VAL A 52 -2.43 -10.73 0.27
CA VAL A 52 -3.20 -9.62 -0.27
C VAL A 52 -2.21 -8.51 -0.58
N MET A 53 -2.33 -7.90 -1.75
CA MET A 53 -1.51 -6.73 -2.13
C MET A 53 -2.35 -5.48 -2.08
N LEU A 54 -1.78 -4.42 -1.51
CA LEU A 54 -2.34 -3.08 -1.59
C LEU A 54 -1.51 -2.23 -2.54
N LEU A 55 -2.21 -1.54 -3.43
CA LEU A 55 -1.64 -0.45 -4.23
C LEU A 55 -2.29 0.84 -3.73
N ILE A 56 -1.52 1.63 -3.03
CA ILE A 56 -1.98 2.83 -2.32
C ILE A 56 -1.62 4.04 -3.16
N LYS A 57 -2.63 4.75 -3.64
CA LYS A 57 -2.44 5.93 -4.50
C LYS A 57 -2.48 7.19 -3.66
N THR A 58 -1.38 7.94 -3.68
CA THR A 58 -1.22 9.14 -2.87
C THR A 58 -0.24 10.11 -3.54
N SER A 59 0.13 11.16 -2.82
CA SER A 59 1.16 12.11 -3.26
C SER A 59 2.41 11.99 -2.39
N GLU A 60 3.51 12.53 -2.88
CA GLU A 60 4.77 12.53 -2.13
C GLU A 60 4.65 13.20 -0.76
N ALA A 61 3.78 14.19 -0.64
CA ALA A 61 3.57 14.90 0.63
C ALA A 61 3.11 13.97 1.76
N PHE A 62 2.47 12.85 1.43
CA PHE A 62 1.95 11.90 2.42
C PHE A 62 2.76 10.60 2.51
N GLU A 63 3.84 10.49 1.76
CA GLU A 63 4.63 9.25 1.71
C GLU A 63 5.06 8.78 3.09
N ASP A 64 5.64 9.65 3.90
CA ASP A 64 6.12 9.28 5.23
C ASP A 64 4.98 8.86 6.14
N LYS A 65 3.83 9.52 6.07
CA LYS A 65 2.65 9.16 6.86
C LYS A 65 2.09 7.80 6.47
N VAL A 66 2.09 7.49 5.19
CA VAL A 66 1.67 6.17 4.70
C VAL A 66 2.62 5.08 5.19
N TYR A 67 3.93 5.29 5.07
CA TYR A 67 4.92 4.34 5.56
C TYR A 67 4.77 4.09 7.05
N LYS A 68 4.62 5.15 7.83
CA LYS A 68 4.43 5.04 9.27
C LYS A 68 3.19 4.23 9.63
N THR A 69 2.07 4.52 8.97
CA THR A 69 0.81 3.81 9.18
C THR A 69 0.96 2.32 8.87
N ILE A 70 1.59 1.99 7.75
CA ILE A 70 1.82 0.60 7.38
C ILE A 70 2.67 -0.11 8.44
N LYS A 71 3.77 0.50 8.86
CA LYS A 71 4.65 -0.10 9.87
C LYS A 71 3.95 -0.34 11.20
N GLU A 72 3.07 0.56 11.61
CA GLU A 72 2.34 0.45 12.87
C GLU A 72 1.29 -0.67 12.85
N LEU A 73 0.66 -0.92 11.70
CA LEU A 73 -0.48 -1.83 11.59
C LEU A 73 -0.16 -3.16 10.94
N HIS A 74 0.98 -3.27 10.29
CA HIS A 74 1.35 -4.49 9.57
C HIS A 74 1.67 -5.63 10.55
N ASN A 75 1.31 -6.85 10.14
CA ASN A 75 1.55 -8.05 10.96
C ASN A 75 2.96 -8.64 10.78
N TYR A 76 3.69 -8.24 9.73
CA TYR A 76 5.07 -8.67 9.54
C TYR A 76 6.02 -7.75 10.29
N LYS A 77 7.12 -8.31 10.79
CA LYS A 77 8.20 -7.53 11.37
C LYS A 77 8.92 -6.68 10.32
N THR A 78 9.10 -7.26 9.13
CA THR A 78 9.79 -6.60 8.02
C THR A 78 8.90 -6.66 6.77
N PRO A 79 7.89 -5.78 6.70
CA PRO A 79 6.99 -5.78 5.54
C PRO A 79 7.64 -5.15 4.31
N GLU A 80 7.20 -5.59 3.14
CA GLU A 80 7.51 -4.87 1.92
C GLU A 80 6.74 -3.56 1.94
N ILE A 81 7.45 -2.43 1.85
CA ILE A 81 6.86 -1.12 1.64
C ILE A 81 7.73 -0.45 0.59
N SER A 82 7.18 -0.22 -0.58
CA SER A 82 7.94 0.37 -1.67
C SER A 82 7.10 1.39 -2.41
N SER A 83 7.74 2.44 -2.90
CA SER A 83 7.08 3.51 -3.65
C SER A 83 7.41 3.38 -5.13
N ILE A 84 6.38 3.55 -5.95
CA ILE A 84 6.51 3.61 -7.41
C ILE A 84 6.16 5.03 -7.82
N GLU A 85 7.10 5.71 -8.44
CA GLU A 85 6.86 7.04 -8.98
C GLU A 85 6.11 6.93 -10.29
N ILE A 86 4.96 7.61 -10.41
CA ILE A 86 4.15 7.58 -11.62
C ILE A 86 4.55 8.74 -12.51
N LYS A 87 5.11 8.41 -13.66
CA LYS A 87 5.64 9.40 -14.60
C LYS A 87 4.55 10.32 -15.17
N LYS A 88 3.39 9.77 -15.47
CA LYS A 88 2.33 10.52 -16.12
C LYS A 88 0.97 10.07 -15.61
N VAL A 89 0.13 11.03 -15.30
CA VAL A 89 -1.24 10.82 -14.84
C VAL A 89 -2.15 11.72 -15.67
N ASP A 90 -3.30 11.21 -16.06
CA ASP A 90 -4.33 12.03 -16.69
C ASP A 90 -4.67 13.22 -15.79
N LYS A 91 -4.83 14.38 -16.38
CA LYS A 91 -5.04 15.62 -15.65
C LYS A 91 -6.27 15.57 -14.74
N ASP A 92 -7.39 15.08 -15.24
CA ASP A 92 -8.63 15.02 -14.47
C ASP A 92 -8.48 14.06 -13.28
N TYR A 93 -7.82 12.94 -13.49
CA TYR A 93 -7.55 11.98 -12.42
C TYR A 93 -6.61 12.56 -11.36
N ALA A 94 -5.58 13.27 -11.78
CA ALA A 94 -4.64 13.92 -10.87
C ALA A 94 -5.35 14.96 -9.99
N GLU A 95 -6.24 15.76 -10.57
CA GLU A 95 -7.03 16.75 -9.84
C GLU A 95 -7.96 16.08 -8.82
N TRP A 96 -8.63 15.00 -9.22
CA TRP A 96 -9.46 14.24 -8.30
C TRP A 96 -8.64 13.69 -7.13
N LEU A 97 -7.49 13.09 -7.43
CA LEU A 97 -6.62 12.51 -6.41
C LEU A 97 -6.20 13.56 -5.38
N GLU A 98 -5.73 14.71 -5.84
CA GLU A 98 -5.34 15.79 -4.93
C GLU A 98 -6.52 16.28 -4.09
N SER A 99 -7.71 16.35 -4.67
CA SER A 99 -8.91 16.80 -3.95
C SER A 99 -9.34 15.82 -2.85
N ALA A 100 -9.02 14.54 -3.00
CA ALA A 100 -9.35 13.50 -2.02
C ALA A 100 -8.38 13.47 -0.84
N LEU A 101 -7.19 14.01 -1.00
CA LEU A 101 -6.18 14.05 0.06
C LEU A 101 -6.42 15.18 1.06
N LYS A 102 -5.81 15.04 2.22
CA LYS A 102 -5.96 15.98 3.34
C LYS A 102 -5.36 17.39 3.11
#